data_4ba982cb7e36a770ac9675593c067f07
#
_entry.id   4ba982cb7e36a770ac9675593c067f07
#
_cell.length_a   1.000
_cell.length_b   1.000
_cell.length_c   1.000
_cell.angle_alpha   90.00
_cell.angle_beta   90.00
_cell.angle_gamma   90.00
#
_symmetry.space_group_name_H-M   'P 1'
#
loop_
_entity.id
_entity.type
_entity.pdbx_description
1 polymer ?
#
loop_
_entity_poly.entity_id
_entity_poly.type
_entity_poly.pdbx_seq_one_letter_code
_entity_poly.pdbx_strand_id
1 'polypeptide(L)' 'MKVTRPIIGLGIIVIISGIVFYLQGQSVVGPESSFMYSNPEWITNGQWIAIVGIIILAAGVAISKVNLLHPK' A
#
# COMPACT_ATOMS: atom_id res chain seq x y z
N MET A 1 17.62 11.29 5.58
CA MET A 1 16.92 12.23 4.69
C MET A 1 15.49 12.43 5.22
N LYS A 2 14.99 13.65 5.17
CA LYS A 2 13.69 13.98 5.78
C LYS A 2 12.50 13.34 5.06
N VAL A 3 12.65 12.99 3.78
CA VAL A 3 11.55 12.42 2.99
C VAL A 3 11.43 10.91 3.13
N THR A 4 12.45 10.23 3.68
CA THR A 4 12.46 8.76 3.75
C THR A 4 11.34 8.21 4.62
N ARG A 5 11.18 8.75 5.83
CA ARG A 5 10.13 8.27 6.74
C ARG A 5 8.73 8.50 6.19
N PRO A 6 8.39 9.68 5.65
CA PRO A 6 7.07 9.87 5.05
C PRO A 6 6.80 8.93 3.87
N ILE A 7 7.82 8.65 3.05
CA ILE A 7 7.66 7.73 1.91
C ILE A 7 7.38 6.32 2.39
N ILE A 8 8.12 5.83 3.38
CA ILE A 8 7.90 4.50 3.94
C ILE A 8 6.52 4.43 4.57
N GLY A 9 6.13 5.43 5.36
CA GLY A 9 4.81 5.49 5.96
C GLY A 9 3.69 5.47 4.93
N LEU A 10 3.85 6.26 3.87
CA LEU A 10 2.87 6.29 2.78
C LEU A 10 2.75 4.92 2.11
N GLY A 11 3.87 4.26 1.84
CA GLY A 11 3.86 2.92 1.26
C GLY A 11 3.09 1.93 2.11
N ILE A 12 3.32 1.94 3.43
CA ILE A 12 2.63 1.07 4.37
C ILE A 12 1.13 1.33 4.35
N ILE A 13 0.71 2.60 4.40
CA ILE A 13 -0.71 2.97 4.39
C ILE A 13 -1.36 2.50 3.09
N VAL A 14 -0.70 2.68 1.95
CA VAL A 14 -1.23 2.27 0.66
C VAL A 14 -1.36 0.75 0.58
N ILE A 15 -0.37 0.00 1.10
CA ILE A 15 -0.43 -1.47 1.14
C ILE A 15 -1.63 -1.92 1.97
N ILE A 16 -1.80 -1.38 3.17
CA ILE A 16 -2.90 -1.75 4.05
C ILE A 16 -4.23 -1.44 3.37
N SER A 17 -4.36 -0.27 2.76
CA SER A 17 -5.58 0.11 2.04
C SER A 17 -5.88 -0.86 0.91
N GLY A 18 -4.87 -1.24 0.13
CA GLY A 18 -5.04 -2.20 -0.96
C GLY A 18 -5.52 -3.56 -0.46
N ILE A 19 -4.95 -4.04 0.64
CA ILE A 19 -5.34 -5.32 1.24
C ILE A 19 -6.80 -5.25 1.72
N VAL A 20 -7.19 -4.16 2.39
CA VAL A 20 -8.57 -4.00 2.87
C VAL A 20 -9.54 -4.00 1.68
N PHE A 21 -9.24 -3.27 0.62
CA PHE A 21 -10.11 -3.22 -0.56
C PHE A 21 -10.23 -4.59 -1.23
N TYR A 22 -9.12 -5.30 -1.34
CA TYR A 22 -9.10 -6.65 -1.88
C TYR A 22 -10.01 -7.58 -1.07
N LEU A 23 -9.90 -7.53 0.26
CA LEU A 23 -10.70 -8.39 1.14
C LEU A 23 -12.18 -8.01 1.10
N GLN A 24 -12.51 -6.71 0.99
CA GLN A 24 -13.90 -6.30 0.83
C GLN A 24 -14.47 -6.80 -0.48
N GLY A 25 -13.69 -6.77 -1.55
CA GLY A 25 -14.12 -7.30 -2.85
C GLY A 25 -14.42 -8.79 -2.77
N GLN A 26 -13.71 -9.52 -1.91
CA GLN A 26 -13.93 -10.96 -1.70
C GLN A 26 -14.96 -11.26 -0.61
N SER A 27 -15.59 -10.26 -0.04
CA SER A 27 -16.58 -10.42 1.03
C SER A 27 -16.00 -10.99 2.33
N VAL A 28 -14.70 -10.81 2.56
CA VAL A 28 -14.05 -11.31 3.78
C VAL A 28 -14.23 -10.33 4.93
N VAL A 29 -14.17 -9.02 4.64
CA VAL A 29 -14.35 -7.98 5.65
C VAL A 29 -15.48 -7.05 5.23
N GLY A 30 -16.20 -6.51 6.22
CA GLY A 30 -17.29 -5.57 5.98
C GLY A 30 -16.82 -4.14 5.95
N PRO A 31 -17.75 -3.19 5.93
CA PRO A 31 -19.19 -3.42 6.03
C PRO A 31 -19.82 -3.88 4.71
N GLU A 32 -20.89 -4.66 4.84
CA GLU A 32 -21.61 -5.17 3.67
C GLU A 32 -22.24 -4.04 2.84
N SER A 33 -22.49 -2.91 3.45
CA SER A 33 -23.03 -1.74 2.77
C SER A 33 -22.01 -1.00 1.91
N SER A 34 -20.72 -1.37 2.00
CA SER A 34 -19.68 -0.74 1.19
C SER A 34 -19.85 -1.10 -0.27
N PHE A 35 -19.65 -0.12 -1.16
CA PHE A 35 -19.69 -0.39 -2.60
C PHE A 35 -18.58 -1.34 -3.06
N MET A 36 -17.56 -1.54 -2.26
CA MET A 36 -16.46 -2.46 -2.54
C MET A 36 -16.78 -3.90 -2.15
N TYR A 37 -17.80 -4.10 -1.28
CA TYR A 37 -18.11 -5.42 -0.75
C TYR A 37 -18.65 -6.32 -1.86
N SER A 38 -18.11 -7.52 -1.97
CA SER A 38 -18.48 -8.50 -3.01
C SER A 38 -18.36 -7.95 -4.43
N ASN A 39 -17.41 -7.05 -4.65
CA ASN A 39 -17.22 -6.41 -5.96
C ASN A 39 -15.93 -6.93 -6.59
N PRO A 40 -16.02 -7.73 -7.69
CA PRO A 40 -14.82 -8.28 -8.33
C PRO A 40 -13.83 -7.21 -8.81
N GLU A 41 -14.32 -6.04 -9.19
CA GLU A 41 -13.43 -4.95 -9.61
C GLU A 41 -12.51 -4.52 -8.48
N TRP A 42 -12.98 -4.57 -7.24
CA TRP A 42 -12.17 -4.19 -6.09
C TRP A 42 -11.21 -5.26 -5.66
N ILE A 43 -11.44 -6.51 -6.03
CA ILE A 43 -10.43 -7.55 -5.87
C ILE A 43 -9.20 -7.16 -6.70
N THR A 44 -9.40 -6.83 -7.96
CA THR A 44 -8.31 -6.40 -8.85
C THR A 44 -7.73 -5.06 -8.43
N ASN A 45 -8.59 -4.08 -8.14
CA ASN A 45 -8.14 -2.74 -7.74
C ASN A 45 -7.34 -2.79 -6.45
N GLY A 46 -7.77 -3.58 -5.47
CA GLY A 46 -7.04 -3.75 -4.23
C GLY A 46 -5.66 -4.34 -4.45
N GLN A 47 -5.55 -5.33 -5.36
CA GLN A 47 -4.25 -5.91 -5.71
C GLN A 47 -3.32 -4.86 -6.30
N TRP A 48 -3.80 -4.05 -7.22
CA TRP A 48 -2.97 -3.01 -7.84
C TRP A 48 -2.58 -1.93 -6.84
N ILE A 49 -3.49 -1.53 -5.96
CA ILE A 49 -3.19 -0.56 -4.91
C ILE A 49 -2.10 -1.10 -3.99
N ALA A 50 -2.20 -2.38 -3.59
CA ALA A 50 -1.18 -3.00 -2.75
C ALA A 50 0.17 -3.05 -3.46
N ILE A 51 0.19 -3.37 -4.75
CA ILE A 51 1.43 -3.41 -5.55
C ILE A 51 2.06 -2.01 -5.60
N VAL A 52 1.26 -0.97 -5.83
CA VAL A 52 1.75 0.41 -5.83
C VAL A 52 2.35 0.75 -4.47
N GLY A 53 1.69 0.34 -3.39
CA GLY A 53 2.23 0.56 -2.05
C GLY A 53 3.57 -0.14 -1.82
N ILE A 54 3.72 -1.36 -2.33
CA ILE A 54 4.99 -2.09 -2.24
C ILE A 54 6.08 -1.34 -3.00
N ILE A 55 5.78 -0.81 -4.18
CA ILE A 55 6.74 -0.04 -4.97
C ILE A 55 7.16 1.22 -4.19
N ILE A 56 6.20 1.93 -3.61
CA ILE A 56 6.49 3.13 -2.81
C ILE A 56 7.38 2.77 -1.61
N LEU A 57 7.03 1.69 -0.92
CA LEU A 57 7.81 1.23 0.23
C LEU A 57 9.24 0.86 -0.18
N ALA A 58 9.37 0.13 -1.28
CA ALA A 58 10.68 -0.27 -1.80
C ALA A 58 11.53 0.95 -2.15
N ALA A 59 10.91 1.97 -2.75
CA ALA A 59 11.62 3.22 -3.07
C ALA A 59 12.11 3.91 -1.80
N GLY A 60 11.26 3.97 -0.76
CA GLY A 60 11.66 4.57 0.52
C GLY A 60 12.83 3.82 1.16
N VAL A 61 12.78 2.49 1.14
CA VAL A 61 13.86 1.67 1.69
C VAL A 61 15.14 1.87 0.89
N ALA A 62 15.05 1.91 -0.44
CA ALA A 62 16.21 2.15 -1.29
C ALA A 62 16.86 3.49 -1.01
N ILE A 63 16.06 4.55 -0.86
CA ILE A 63 16.57 5.87 -0.51
C ILE A 63 17.29 5.83 0.84
N SER A 64 16.70 5.13 1.81
CA SER A 64 17.30 4.99 3.12
C SER A 64 18.66 4.31 3.05
N LYS A 65 18.80 3.24 2.26
CA LYS A 65 20.08 2.55 2.10
C LYS A 65 21.10 3.42 1.39
N VAL A 66 20.70 4.19 0.39
CA VAL A 66 21.60 5.10 -0.31
C VAL A 66 22.12 6.15 0.65
N ASN A 67 21.27 6.69 1.54
CA ASN A 67 21.70 7.66 2.53
C ASN A 67 22.69 7.06 3.53
N LEU A 68 22.55 5.76 3.88
CA LEU A 68 23.51 5.09 4.74
C LEU A 68 24.85 4.88 4.04
N LEU A 69 24.83 4.62 2.73
CA LEU A 69 26.05 4.41 1.95
C LEU A 69 26.77 5.71 1.62
N HIS A 70 26.04 6.82 1.58
CA HIS A 70 26.60 8.14 1.23
C HIS A 70 26.18 9.18 2.27
N PRO A 71 26.55 8.97 3.55
CA PRO A 71 26.17 9.92 4.59
C PRO A 71 26.86 11.26 4.40
N LYS A 72 26.17 12.31 4.78
CA LYS A 72 26.77 13.65 4.80
C LYS A 72 26.77 14.20 6.19
#